data_e9ecc4cf1ca159e0a41ee993b01cfff6
#
_entry.id   e9ecc4cf1ca159e0a41ee993b01cfff6
#
_cell.length_a   1.000
_cell.length_b   1.000
_cell.length_c   1.000
_cell.angle_alpha   90.00
_cell.angle_beta   90.00
_cell.angle_gamma   90.00
#
_symmetry.space_group_name_H-M   'P 1'
#
loop_
_entity.id
_entity.type
_entity.pdbx_description
1 polymer ?
#
loop_
_entity_poly.entity_id
_entity_poly.type
_entity_poly.pdbx_seq_one_letter_code
_entity_poly.pdbx_strand_id
1 'polypeptide(L)'
;MTSLAGGSQRTAQWSVAKAIAAGVVVAGLVGMAVVAAMREMSPQKQEQVAASSAFGVSSRPALTAAEDAYSHALWPIHEEVKQNAVRMLFAGLAYKTGDIKARTFREKVQLLVIAFDKSLGEASKLKAPDALKELHAQYLEAIKLYRDSSRGMVRAVSDKREQDLLVAQEMSAKAATLILKVGEELWPGEYKPN
;
A
#
# COMPACT_ATOMS: atom_id res chain seq x y z
N MET A 1 2.36 6.23 62.88
CA MET A 1 2.49 7.22 61.79
C MET A 1 2.59 6.42 60.51
N THR A 2 1.54 6.38 59.75
CA THR A 2 1.23 5.35 58.78
C THR A 2 1.35 5.86 57.35
N SER A 3 1.98 5.06 56.57
CA SER A 3 2.13 4.96 55.11
C SER A 3 0.93 5.39 54.26
N LEU A 4 1.23 6.10 53.15
CA LEU A 4 0.40 6.18 51.97
C LEU A 4 1.32 6.25 50.74
N ALA A 5 1.58 5.12 50.12
CA ALA A 5 2.12 5.05 48.74
C ALA A 5 1.52 3.83 48.05
N GLY A 6 0.47 4.02 47.26
CA GLY A 6 -0.18 2.94 46.54
C GLY A 6 -1.27 3.43 45.61
N GLY A 7 -0.94 4.16 44.55
CA GLY A 7 -1.99 4.68 43.70
C GLY A 7 -1.61 5.01 42.23
N SER A 8 -0.43 4.68 41.73
CA SER A 8 0.00 5.19 40.41
C SER A 8 0.24 4.14 39.33
N GLN A 9 0.14 2.84 39.59
CA GLN A 9 0.48 1.82 38.60
C GLN A 9 -0.69 1.26 37.77
N ARG A 10 -1.94 1.51 38.17
CA ARG A 10 -3.10 0.96 37.43
C ARG A 10 -3.54 1.75 36.19
N THR A 11 -3.22 3.01 36.10
CA THR A 11 -3.63 3.86 34.96
C THR A 11 -2.75 3.69 33.72
N ALA A 12 -1.49 3.31 33.90
CA ALA A 12 -0.55 3.08 32.78
C ALA A 12 -0.83 1.79 32.01
N GLN A 13 -1.31 0.73 32.68
CA GLN A 13 -1.62 -0.53 32.02
C GLN A 13 -2.88 -0.49 31.13
N TRP A 14 -3.84 0.37 31.45
CA TRP A 14 -5.06 0.50 30.66
C TRP A 14 -4.85 1.26 29.32
N SER A 15 -3.91 2.16 29.26
CA SER A 15 -3.58 2.89 28.04
C SER A 15 -2.84 2.02 27.01
N VAL A 16 -1.97 1.12 27.49
CA VAL A 16 -1.22 0.17 26.62
C VAL A 16 -2.16 -0.89 26.03
N ALA A 17 -3.12 -1.41 26.82
CA ALA A 17 -4.07 -2.39 26.33
C ALA A 17 -5.03 -1.83 25.25
N LYS A 18 -5.45 -0.56 25.38
CA LYS A 18 -6.27 0.12 24.36
C LYS A 18 -5.48 0.44 23.09
N ALA A 19 -4.20 0.79 23.21
CA ALA A 19 -3.32 1.01 22.07
C ALA A 19 -3.04 -0.27 21.30
N ILE A 20 -2.91 -1.41 21.98
CA ILE A 20 -2.73 -2.72 21.36
C ILE A 20 -4.00 -3.16 20.61
N ALA A 21 -5.20 -2.95 21.20
CA ALA A 21 -6.46 -3.31 20.56
C ALA A 21 -6.73 -2.50 19.27
N ALA A 22 -6.43 -1.20 19.26
CA ALA A 22 -6.56 -0.36 18.06
C ALA A 22 -5.51 -0.73 16.99
N GLY A 23 -4.33 -1.20 17.41
CA GLY A 23 -3.25 -1.62 16.52
C GLY A 23 -3.52 -2.89 15.74
N VAL A 24 -4.21 -3.84 16.35
CA VAL A 24 -4.53 -5.14 15.74
C VAL A 24 -5.63 -5.01 14.69
N VAL A 25 -6.60 -4.11 14.88
CA VAL A 25 -7.69 -3.90 13.91
C VAL A 25 -7.19 -3.27 12.60
N VAL A 26 -6.18 -2.42 12.64
CA VAL A 26 -5.67 -1.71 11.46
C VAL A 26 -4.65 -2.55 10.66
N ALA A 27 -3.79 -3.30 11.35
CA ALA A 27 -2.95 -4.31 10.69
C ALA A 27 -3.78 -5.47 10.11
N GLY A 28 -4.94 -5.77 10.73
CA GLY A 28 -5.89 -6.79 10.30
C GLY A 28 -6.57 -6.48 8.97
N LEU A 29 -6.85 -5.23 8.65
CA LEU A 29 -7.57 -4.89 7.41
C LEU A 29 -6.68 -4.91 6.16
N VAL A 30 -5.41 -4.51 6.26
CA VAL A 30 -4.45 -4.62 5.14
C VAL A 30 -3.87 -6.03 5.06
N GLY A 31 -3.62 -6.67 6.20
CA GLY A 31 -3.20 -8.08 6.27
C GLY A 31 -4.31 -9.05 5.88
N MET A 32 -5.60 -8.73 6.15
CA MET A 32 -6.72 -9.58 5.72
C MET A 32 -6.98 -9.52 4.22
N ALA A 33 -6.70 -8.42 3.54
CA ALA A 33 -6.77 -8.41 2.07
C ALA A 33 -5.71 -9.33 1.44
N VAL A 34 -4.50 -9.36 1.98
CA VAL A 34 -3.43 -10.26 1.53
C VAL A 34 -3.67 -11.70 2.01
N VAL A 35 -4.11 -11.90 3.26
CA VAL A 35 -4.40 -13.23 3.82
C VAL A 35 -5.76 -13.77 3.36
N ALA A 36 -6.75 -12.93 3.05
CA ALA A 36 -7.99 -13.38 2.42
C ALA A 36 -7.73 -13.82 0.98
N ALA A 37 -6.90 -13.11 0.23
CA ALA A 37 -6.44 -13.58 -1.07
C ALA A 37 -5.66 -14.92 -1.00
N MET A 38 -4.92 -15.15 0.09
CA MET A 38 -4.22 -16.43 0.31
C MET A 38 -5.13 -17.52 0.92
N ARG A 39 -6.17 -17.18 1.68
CA ARG A 39 -7.07 -18.15 2.33
C ARG A 39 -8.22 -18.62 1.45
N GLU A 40 -8.56 -17.87 0.43
CA GLU A 40 -9.54 -18.33 -0.58
C GLU A 40 -8.97 -19.35 -1.56
N MET A 41 -7.67 -19.65 -1.48
CA MET A 41 -7.03 -20.77 -2.19
C MET A 41 -7.17 -22.08 -1.39
N SER A 42 -8.40 -22.54 -1.13
CA SER A 42 -8.64 -23.96 -0.80
C SER A 42 -8.22 -24.82 -2.00
N PRO A 43 -7.63 -26.01 -1.80
CA PRO A 43 -7.21 -26.90 -2.88
C PRO A 43 -8.31 -27.16 -3.93
N GLN A 44 -9.58 -27.23 -3.50
CA GLN A 44 -10.73 -27.41 -4.39
C GLN A 44 -11.01 -26.18 -5.27
N LYS A 45 -10.75 -24.96 -4.77
CA LYS A 45 -10.92 -23.73 -5.55
C LYS A 45 -9.76 -23.54 -6.52
N GLN A 46 -8.58 -24.03 -6.16
CA GLN A 46 -7.40 -24.02 -7.02
C GLN A 46 -7.57 -24.95 -8.23
N GLU A 47 -8.19 -26.12 -8.03
CA GLU A 47 -8.51 -27.04 -9.12
C GLU A 47 -9.62 -26.49 -10.04
N GLN A 48 -10.60 -25.77 -9.47
CA GLN A 48 -11.66 -25.12 -10.22
C GLN A 48 -11.18 -23.88 -10.98
N VAL A 49 -10.23 -23.10 -10.43
CA VAL A 49 -9.56 -21.98 -11.09
C VAL A 49 -8.61 -22.50 -12.19
N ALA A 50 -7.88 -23.58 -11.94
CA ALA A 50 -7.04 -24.22 -12.96
C ALA A 50 -7.88 -24.82 -14.09
N ALA A 51 -9.03 -25.45 -13.79
CA ALA A 51 -9.96 -25.94 -14.79
C ALA A 51 -10.66 -24.82 -15.55
N SER A 52 -10.98 -23.70 -14.90
CA SER A 52 -11.55 -22.51 -15.56
C SER A 52 -10.53 -21.79 -16.44
N SER A 53 -9.25 -21.75 -16.03
CA SER A 53 -8.18 -21.15 -16.84
C SER A 53 -7.79 -22.00 -18.05
N ALA A 54 -8.09 -23.31 -18.04
CA ALA A 54 -7.88 -24.17 -19.21
C ALA A 54 -8.91 -23.95 -20.34
N PHE A 55 -10.07 -23.33 -20.03
CA PHE A 55 -11.15 -23.04 -20.97
C PHE A 55 -11.71 -21.61 -20.90
N GLY A 56 -11.19 -20.77 -20.03
CA GLY A 56 -11.59 -19.38 -19.88
C GLY A 56 -10.87 -18.50 -20.88
N VAL A 57 -11.43 -18.33 -22.07
CA VAL A 57 -11.12 -17.16 -22.89
C VAL A 57 -11.34 -15.93 -22.02
N SER A 58 -10.27 -15.20 -21.68
CA SER A 58 -10.38 -13.90 -21.04
C SER A 58 -11.40 -13.09 -21.81
N SER A 59 -12.49 -12.69 -21.17
CA SER A 59 -13.56 -11.91 -21.80
C SER A 59 -13.11 -10.49 -22.18
N ARG A 60 -11.85 -10.18 -21.91
CA ARG A 60 -11.23 -8.90 -22.26
C ARG A 60 -10.69 -8.94 -23.67
N PRO A 61 -11.00 -7.93 -24.49
CA PRO A 61 -10.34 -7.75 -25.79
C PRO A 61 -8.81 -7.66 -25.60
N ALA A 62 -8.06 -8.25 -26.52
CA ALA A 62 -6.60 -8.09 -26.54
C ALA A 62 -6.24 -6.60 -26.61
N LEU A 63 -5.19 -6.20 -25.91
CA LEU A 63 -4.66 -4.85 -26.02
C LEU A 63 -4.27 -4.57 -27.48
N THR A 64 -4.54 -3.35 -27.93
CA THR A 64 -3.98 -2.87 -29.20
C THR A 64 -2.46 -2.73 -29.07
N ALA A 65 -1.73 -2.70 -30.16
CA ALA A 65 -0.27 -2.53 -30.15
C ALA A 65 0.17 -1.26 -29.38
N ALA A 66 -0.63 -0.17 -29.42
CA ALA A 66 -0.33 1.05 -28.69
C ALA A 66 -0.56 0.90 -27.18
N GLU A 67 -1.61 0.20 -26.78
CA GLU A 67 -1.92 -0.09 -25.36
C GLU A 67 -0.90 -1.07 -24.77
N ASP A 68 -0.49 -2.05 -25.55
CA ASP A 68 0.55 -3.01 -25.16
C ASP A 68 1.89 -2.32 -24.96
N ALA A 69 2.34 -1.50 -25.91
CA ALA A 69 3.56 -0.70 -25.77
C ALA A 69 3.51 0.23 -24.54
N TYR A 70 2.36 0.83 -24.25
CA TYR A 70 2.17 1.63 -23.05
C TYR A 70 2.27 0.79 -21.78
N SER A 71 1.64 -0.39 -21.73
CA SER A 71 1.69 -1.28 -20.58
C SER A 71 3.11 -1.75 -20.27
N HIS A 72 3.88 -2.07 -21.32
CA HIS A 72 5.31 -2.40 -21.21
C HIS A 72 6.14 -1.23 -20.64
N ALA A 73 5.90 -0.01 -21.12
CA ALA A 73 6.61 1.18 -20.64
C ALA A 73 6.27 1.54 -19.18
N LEU A 74 5.02 1.28 -18.75
CA LEU A 74 4.56 1.55 -17.40
C LEU A 74 5.02 0.48 -16.39
N TRP A 75 5.25 -0.76 -16.82
CA TRP A 75 5.55 -1.90 -15.95
C TRP A 75 6.71 -1.65 -14.96
N PRO A 76 7.91 -1.21 -15.38
CA PRO A 76 9.02 -0.99 -14.45
C PRO A 76 8.70 0.07 -13.40
N ILE A 77 7.92 1.11 -13.75
CA ILE A 77 7.46 2.12 -12.81
C ILE A 77 6.49 1.50 -11.81
N HIS A 78 5.59 0.64 -12.29
CA HIS A 78 4.61 -0.07 -11.46
C HIS A 78 5.30 -0.98 -10.44
N GLU A 79 6.30 -1.76 -10.84
CA GLU A 79 7.09 -2.59 -9.93
C GLU A 79 7.77 -1.73 -8.84
N GLU A 80 8.38 -0.59 -9.22
CA GLU A 80 9.02 0.31 -8.25
C GLU A 80 8.01 0.90 -7.25
N VAL A 81 6.84 1.33 -7.74
CA VAL A 81 5.76 1.86 -6.89
C VAL A 81 5.26 0.81 -5.90
N LYS A 82 5.00 -0.43 -6.35
CA LYS A 82 4.58 -1.55 -5.47
C LYS A 82 5.63 -1.84 -4.40
N GLN A 83 6.90 -1.96 -4.78
CA GLN A 83 7.98 -2.21 -3.83
C GLN A 83 8.09 -1.10 -2.79
N ASN A 84 7.96 0.16 -3.19
CA ASN A 84 8.03 1.28 -2.28
C ASN A 84 6.81 1.36 -1.36
N ALA A 85 5.61 1.00 -1.84
CA ALA A 85 4.42 0.86 -1.00
C ALA A 85 4.60 -0.21 0.09
N VAL A 86 5.18 -1.36 -0.26
CA VAL A 86 5.50 -2.43 0.70
C VAL A 86 6.55 -1.96 1.71
N ARG A 87 7.62 -1.27 1.27
CA ARG A 87 8.63 -0.68 2.17
C ARG A 87 8.02 0.33 3.13
N MET A 88 7.07 1.14 2.66
CA MET A 88 6.34 2.10 3.49
C MET A 88 5.51 1.40 4.57
N LEU A 89 4.79 0.34 4.21
CA LEU A 89 4.03 -0.48 5.15
C LEU A 89 4.92 -1.06 6.25
N PHE A 90 6.04 -1.69 5.87
CA PHE A 90 6.99 -2.27 6.83
C PHE A 90 7.65 -1.21 7.71
N ALA A 91 7.99 -0.04 7.17
CA ALA A 91 8.52 1.05 8.00
C ALA A 91 7.50 1.51 9.04
N GLY A 92 6.22 1.65 8.64
CA GLY A 92 5.13 2.00 9.55
C GLY A 92 4.92 0.95 10.64
N LEU A 93 4.93 -0.33 10.27
CA LEU A 93 4.79 -1.44 11.23
C LEU A 93 5.95 -1.46 12.23
N ALA A 94 7.20 -1.43 11.75
CA ALA A 94 8.39 -1.46 12.59
C ALA A 94 8.47 -0.25 13.55
N TYR A 95 7.99 0.92 13.12
CA TYR A 95 7.86 2.07 14.02
C TYR A 95 6.80 1.86 15.10
N LYS A 96 5.65 1.31 14.71
CA LYS A 96 4.53 1.07 15.63
C LYS A 96 4.83 -0.02 16.65
N THR A 97 5.59 -1.06 16.28
CA THR A 97 6.04 -2.13 17.19
C THR A 97 7.23 -1.71 18.07
N GLY A 98 7.85 -0.57 17.76
CA GLY A 98 9.03 -0.08 18.51
C GLY A 98 10.37 -0.65 18.01
N ASP A 99 10.37 -1.45 16.94
CA ASP A 99 11.58 -2.04 16.37
C ASP A 99 12.52 -0.98 15.79
N ILE A 100 11.95 0.14 15.31
CA ILE A 100 12.71 1.31 14.89
C ILE A 100 12.26 2.57 15.62
N LYS A 101 13.23 3.47 15.88
CA LYS A 101 12.95 4.75 16.52
C LYS A 101 12.47 5.80 15.50
N ALA A 102 11.85 6.87 16.02
CA ALA A 102 11.33 7.99 15.22
C ALA A 102 12.32 8.57 14.20
N ARG A 103 13.61 8.67 14.54
CA ARG A 103 14.65 9.14 13.64
C ARG A 103 14.80 8.20 12.43
N THR A 104 15.03 6.92 12.67
CA THR A 104 15.19 5.91 11.62
C THR A 104 13.94 5.78 10.75
N PHE A 105 12.75 5.86 11.36
CA PHE A 105 11.50 5.89 10.63
C PHE A 105 11.44 7.06 9.65
N ARG A 106 11.71 8.28 10.12
CA ARG A 106 11.70 9.48 9.26
C ARG A 106 12.69 9.38 8.12
N GLU A 107 13.92 8.91 8.39
CA GLU A 107 14.95 8.71 7.37
C GLU A 107 14.47 7.73 6.28
N LYS A 108 13.91 6.58 6.68
CA LYS A 108 13.38 5.59 5.74
C LYS A 108 12.22 6.14 4.90
N VAL A 109 11.24 6.78 5.54
CA VAL A 109 10.04 7.29 4.85
C VAL A 109 10.38 8.50 3.97
N GLN A 110 11.37 9.33 4.35
CA GLN A 110 11.83 10.42 3.49
C GLN A 110 12.42 9.92 2.16
N LEU A 111 13.10 8.77 2.15
CA LEU A 111 13.57 8.13 0.92
C LEU A 111 12.40 7.66 0.04
N LEU A 112 11.31 7.22 0.65
CA LEU A 112 10.09 6.85 -0.09
C LEU A 112 9.40 8.05 -0.72
N VAL A 113 9.40 9.22 -0.07
CA VAL A 113 8.91 10.46 -0.69
C VAL A 113 9.67 10.74 -1.99
N ILE A 114 11.00 10.63 -1.95
CA ILE A 114 11.86 10.85 -3.13
C ILE A 114 11.57 9.81 -4.21
N ALA A 115 11.42 8.54 -3.82
CA ALA A 115 11.13 7.47 -4.76
C ALA A 115 9.77 7.64 -5.45
N PHE A 116 8.72 8.00 -4.70
CA PHE A 116 7.41 8.27 -5.30
C PHE A 116 7.39 9.54 -6.16
N ASP A 117 8.14 10.60 -5.79
CA ASP A 117 8.29 11.77 -6.65
C ASP A 117 9.00 11.42 -7.98
N LYS A 118 10.02 10.55 -7.94
CA LYS A 118 10.68 10.03 -9.13
C LYS A 118 9.71 9.24 -10.01
N SER A 119 9.02 8.24 -9.43
CA SER A 119 8.04 7.41 -10.15
C SER A 119 6.90 8.25 -10.75
N LEU A 120 6.43 9.29 -10.04
CA LEU A 120 5.43 10.22 -10.56
C LEU A 120 5.96 11.00 -11.77
N GLY A 121 7.20 11.50 -11.69
CA GLY A 121 7.85 12.23 -12.79
C GLY A 121 8.06 11.35 -14.02
N GLU A 122 8.42 10.08 -13.84
CA GLU A 122 8.61 9.13 -14.94
C GLU A 122 7.26 8.74 -15.57
N ALA A 123 6.25 8.38 -14.76
CA ALA A 123 4.93 8.04 -15.24
C ALA A 123 4.29 9.22 -16.01
N SER A 124 4.45 10.45 -15.53
CA SER A 124 3.89 11.65 -16.17
C SER A 124 4.44 11.94 -17.56
N LYS A 125 5.58 11.35 -17.93
CA LYS A 125 6.18 11.49 -19.27
C LYS A 125 5.61 10.50 -20.27
N LEU A 126 4.95 9.44 -19.79
CA LEU A 126 4.36 8.43 -20.66
C LEU A 126 3.10 9.01 -21.35
N LYS A 127 3.00 8.76 -22.64
CA LYS A 127 1.83 9.14 -23.43
C LYS A 127 0.85 7.96 -23.45
N ALA A 128 -0.20 8.05 -22.64
CA ALA A 128 -1.25 7.05 -22.65
C ALA A 128 -2.07 7.14 -23.94
N PRO A 129 -2.39 5.99 -24.59
CA PRO A 129 -3.41 5.92 -25.64
C PRO A 129 -4.74 6.47 -25.16
N ASP A 130 -5.58 6.93 -26.10
CA ASP A 130 -6.85 7.56 -25.76
C ASP A 130 -7.75 6.71 -24.84
N ALA A 131 -7.82 5.40 -25.11
CA ALA A 131 -8.57 4.44 -24.33
C ALA A 131 -8.03 4.26 -22.89
N LEU A 132 -6.75 4.57 -22.63
CA LEU A 132 -6.10 4.40 -21.33
C LEU A 132 -5.87 5.73 -20.59
N LYS A 133 -6.30 6.87 -21.12
CA LYS A 133 -6.07 8.19 -20.48
C LYS A 133 -6.65 8.29 -19.07
N GLU A 134 -7.86 7.80 -18.87
CA GLU A 134 -8.52 7.80 -17.56
C GLU A 134 -7.75 6.89 -16.58
N LEU A 135 -7.34 5.70 -17.03
CA LEU A 135 -6.56 4.76 -16.23
C LEU A 135 -5.19 5.35 -15.85
N HIS A 136 -4.53 6.03 -16.80
CA HIS A 136 -3.28 6.74 -16.55
C HIS A 136 -3.45 7.86 -15.51
N ALA A 137 -4.53 8.64 -15.59
CA ALA A 137 -4.83 9.68 -14.60
C ALA A 137 -5.02 9.08 -13.20
N GLN A 138 -5.74 7.96 -13.08
CA GLN A 138 -5.91 7.23 -11.82
C GLN A 138 -4.57 6.71 -11.29
N TYR A 139 -3.69 6.24 -12.16
CA TYR A 139 -2.35 5.79 -11.79
C TYR A 139 -1.49 6.94 -11.22
N LEU A 140 -1.47 8.09 -11.88
CA LEU A 140 -0.77 9.27 -11.38
C LEU A 140 -1.32 9.73 -10.02
N GLU A 141 -2.63 9.70 -9.86
CA GLU A 141 -3.28 10.03 -8.57
C GLU A 141 -2.86 9.05 -7.47
N ALA A 142 -2.76 7.76 -7.77
CA ALA A 142 -2.29 6.76 -6.81
C ALA A 142 -0.86 7.05 -6.32
N ILE A 143 0.06 7.38 -7.24
CA ILE A 143 1.44 7.71 -6.86
C ILE A 143 1.49 8.99 -6.01
N LYS A 144 0.69 10.01 -6.35
CA LYS A 144 0.56 11.24 -5.55
C LYS A 144 0.09 10.93 -4.13
N LEU A 145 -0.92 10.10 -3.99
CA LEU A 145 -1.44 9.68 -2.69
C LEU A 145 -0.39 8.95 -1.85
N TYR A 146 0.39 8.04 -2.43
CA TYR A 146 1.50 7.39 -1.72
C TYR A 146 2.57 8.39 -1.28
N ARG A 147 2.97 9.30 -2.16
CA ARG A 147 3.92 10.37 -1.83
C ARG A 147 3.41 11.23 -0.68
N ASP A 148 2.16 11.68 -0.77
CA ASP A 148 1.57 12.59 0.22
C ASP A 148 1.30 11.88 1.55
N SER A 149 0.94 10.59 1.52
CA SER A 149 0.92 9.70 2.68
C SER A 149 2.29 9.64 3.34
N SER A 150 3.36 9.38 2.57
CA SER A 150 4.73 9.34 3.10
C SER A 150 5.13 10.68 3.74
N ARG A 151 4.82 11.82 3.12
CA ARG A 151 5.02 13.15 3.69
C ARG A 151 4.23 13.35 4.98
N GLY A 152 2.98 12.87 5.01
CA GLY A 152 2.12 12.89 6.20
C GLY A 152 2.73 12.10 7.36
N MET A 153 3.23 10.90 7.09
CA MET A 153 3.90 10.05 8.08
C MET A 153 5.14 10.72 8.68
N VAL A 154 5.98 11.36 7.85
CA VAL A 154 7.15 12.11 8.33
C VAL A 154 6.74 13.25 9.26
N ARG A 155 5.74 14.05 8.86
CA ARG A 155 5.23 15.17 9.67
C ARG A 155 4.64 14.68 10.99
N ALA A 156 3.77 13.68 10.96
CA ALA A 156 3.11 13.14 12.14
C ALA A 156 4.11 12.72 13.23
N VAL A 157 5.19 12.03 12.82
CA VAL A 157 6.23 11.60 13.76
C VAL A 157 7.11 12.76 14.21
N SER A 158 7.38 13.76 13.35
CA SER A 158 8.15 14.95 13.71
C SER A 158 7.41 15.82 14.72
N ASP A 159 6.12 16.00 14.52
CA ASP A 159 5.25 16.87 15.32
C ASP A 159 4.65 16.15 16.55
N LYS A 160 4.93 14.87 16.70
CA LYS A 160 4.36 13.98 17.73
C LYS A 160 2.82 13.95 17.73
N ARG A 161 2.22 14.02 16.53
CA ARG A 161 0.77 13.99 16.31
C ARG A 161 0.35 12.66 15.73
N GLU A 162 0.18 11.65 16.57
CA GLU A 162 -0.15 10.28 16.12
C GLU A 162 -1.45 10.18 15.34
N GLN A 163 -2.43 11.06 15.57
CA GLN A 163 -3.67 11.10 14.79
C GLN A 163 -3.43 11.36 13.30
N ASP A 164 -2.37 12.09 12.94
CA ASP A 164 -2.03 12.38 11.55
C ASP A 164 -1.49 11.14 10.80
N LEU A 165 -1.03 10.12 11.56
CA LEU A 165 -0.68 8.81 10.97
C LEU A 165 -1.90 8.09 10.40
N LEU A 166 -3.07 8.25 11.00
CA LEU A 166 -4.32 7.66 10.50
C LEU A 166 -4.69 8.27 9.15
N VAL A 167 -4.60 9.60 9.03
CA VAL A 167 -4.86 10.30 7.76
C VAL A 167 -3.88 9.84 6.67
N ALA A 168 -2.59 9.72 7.01
CA ALA A 168 -1.59 9.22 6.09
C ALA A 168 -1.89 7.77 5.65
N GLN A 169 -2.39 6.94 6.56
CA GLN A 169 -2.78 5.57 6.27
C GLN A 169 -4.00 5.49 5.35
N GLU A 170 -5.01 6.32 5.54
CA GLU A 170 -6.18 6.39 4.64
C GLU A 170 -5.77 6.77 3.21
N MET A 171 -4.85 7.73 3.06
CA MET A 171 -4.30 8.08 1.75
C MET A 171 -3.56 6.90 1.11
N SER A 172 -2.77 6.16 1.89
CA SER A 172 -2.07 4.95 1.42
C SER A 172 -3.03 3.85 0.99
N ALA A 173 -4.12 3.62 1.74
CA ALA A 173 -5.14 2.64 1.41
C ALA A 173 -5.87 3.00 0.10
N LYS A 174 -6.23 4.26 -0.07
CA LYS A 174 -6.82 4.75 -1.33
C LYS A 174 -5.86 4.57 -2.51
N ALA A 175 -4.58 4.89 -2.32
CA ALA A 175 -3.56 4.66 -3.33
C ALA A 175 -3.46 3.18 -3.73
N ALA A 176 -3.45 2.26 -2.75
CA ALA A 176 -3.41 0.82 -3.00
C ALA A 176 -4.59 0.35 -3.83
N THR A 177 -5.81 0.81 -3.52
CA THR A 177 -7.02 0.49 -4.30
C THR A 177 -6.89 0.93 -5.77
N LEU A 178 -6.37 2.13 -6.02
CA LEU A 178 -6.17 2.62 -7.38
C LEU A 178 -5.08 1.84 -8.12
N ILE A 179 -3.96 1.51 -7.46
CA ILE A 179 -2.88 0.71 -8.05
C ILE A 179 -3.38 -0.69 -8.43
N LEU A 180 -4.14 -1.34 -7.54
CA LEU A 180 -4.72 -2.66 -7.82
C LEU A 180 -5.67 -2.61 -9.02
N LYS A 181 -6.55 -1.62 -9.09
CA LYS A 181 -7.45 -1.43 -10.22
C LYS A 181 -6.69 -1.29 -11.54
N VAL A 182 -5.65 -0.45 -11.56
CA VAL A 182 -4.81 -0.28 -12.76
C VAL A 182 -4.08 -1.58 -13.11
N GLY A 183 -3.58 -2.30 -12.12
CA GLY A 183 -2.92 -3.60 -12.30
C GLY A 183 -3.84 -4.64 -12.89
N GLU A 184 -5.06 -4.77 -12.39
CA GLU A 184 -6.07 -5.69 -12.92
C GLU A 184 -6.46 -5.37 -14.36
N GLU A 185 -6.47 -4.10 -14.73
CA GLU A 185 -6.78 -3.65 -16.08
C GLU A 185 -5.64 -3.88 -17.07
N LEU A 186 -4.39 -3.60 -16.70
CA LEU A 186 -3.25 -3.70 -17.60
C LEU A 186 -2.57 -5.06 -17.55
N TRP A 187 -2.50 -5.68 -16.38
CA TRP A 187 -1.78 -6.94 -16.17
C TRP A 187 -2.63 -7.90 -15.32
N PRO A 188 -3.70 -8.48 -15.87
CA PRO A 188 -4.54 -9.41 -15.14
C PRO A 188 -3.71 -10.54 -14.51
N GLY A 189 -3.80 -10.69 -13.16
CA GLY A 189 -2.98 -11.63 -12.41
C GLY A 189 -1.52 -11.21 -12.19
N GLU A 190 -1.21 -9.93 -12.40
CA GLU A 190 0.13 -9.33 -12.25
C GLU A 190 1.21 -9.96 -13.16
N TYR A 191 0.82 -10.41 -14.32
CA TYR A 191 1.78 -10.90 -15.29
C TYR A 191 2.62 -9.76 -15.86
N LYS A 192 3.92 -10.05 -16.00
CA LYS A 192 4.81 -9.14 -16.71
C LYS A 192 4.41 -9.10 -18.18
N PRO A 193 4.32 -7.93 -18.82
CA PRO A 193 4.10 -7.82 -20.27
C PRO A 193 5.18 -8.60 -21.04
N ASN A 194 4.77 -9.31 -22.08
CA ASN A 194 5.68 -10.09 -22.93
C ASN A 194 6.47 -9.21 -23.88
#